data_c9898347ebd787478651d181e5f06d40
#
_entry.id   c9898347ebd787478651d181e5f06d40
#
_cell.length_a   1.000
_cell.length_b   1.000
_cell.length_c   1.000
_cell.angle_alpha   90.00
_cell.angle_beta   90.00
_cell.angle_gamma   90.00
#
_symmetry.space_group_name_H-M   'P 1'
#
loop_
_entity.id
_entity.type
_entity.pdbx_description
1 polymer ?
#
loop_
_entity_poly.entity_id
_entity_poly.type
_entity_poly.pdbx_seq_one_letter_code
_entity_poly.pdbx_strand_id
1 'polypeptide(L)'
;MKGELIAESAVRFIRALPAPSDKAWRFLTDSTLLPEWYGEGRIEPREGGAVSLMGGHVRGVVTGWRPEKFLGYTWNVLSPGETHSRFPVSYLEFMLESDNVGTRLILTHRPIPPAMQAQTMMGWHTMLDLVEAGCRGEFPARADLFPRNAALYGVDMNNLKR
;
A
#
# COMPACT_ATOMS: atom_id res chain seq x y z
N MET A 1 8.82 -2.36 -11.17
CA MET A 1 7.87 -1.93 -12.21
C MET A 1 7.13 -0.67 -11.75
N LYS A 2 7.10 0.30 -12.60
CA LYS A 2 6.50 1.60 -12.31
C LYS A 2 4.98 1.52 -12.23
N GLY A 3 4.37 2.30 -11.32
CA GLY A 3 2.91 2.43 -11.26
C GLY A 3 2.37 3.22 -12.44
N GLU A 4 1.09 3.07 -12.71
CA GLU A 4 0.42 3.74 -13.82
C GLU A 4 -0.88 4.42 -13.39
N LEU A 5 -1.26 5.48 -14.10
CA LEU A 5 -2.56 6.11 -13.97
C LEU A 5 -3.52 5.39 -14.93
N ILE A 6 -4.55 4.74 -14.39
CA ILE A 6 -5.55 4.01 -15.19
C ILE A 6 -6.82 4.82 -15.43
N ALA A 7 -6.94 5.96 -14.74
CA ALA A 7 -8.00 6.93 -14.89
C ALA A 7 -7.47 8.26 -14.34
N GLU A 8 -8.25 9.33 -14.45
CA GLU A 8 -7.81 10.66 -13.99
C GLU A 8 -7.35 10.69 -12.53
N SER A 9 -7.90 9.83 -11.67
CA SER A 9 -7.62 9.84 -10.23
C SER A 9 -7.31 8.47 -9.66
N ALA A 10 -6.98 7.47 -10.48
CA ALA A 10 -6.68 6.12 -10.01
C ALA A 10 -5.27 5.70 -10.38
N VAL A 11 -4.56 5.10 -9.41
CA VAL A 11 -3.24 4.52 -9.63
C VAL A 11 -3.33 2.99 -9.56
N ARG A 12 -2.52 2.31 -10.36
CA ARG A 12 -2.43 0.86 -10.37
C ARG A 12 -0.99 0.40 -10.42
N PHE A 13 -0.69 -0.62 -9.64
CA PHE A 13 0.59 -1.31 -9.65
C PHE A 13 0.36 -2.80 -9.86
N ILE A 14 1.21 -3.40 -10.67
CA ILE A 14 1.23 -4.85 -10.88
C ILE A 14 2.62 -5.34 -10.51
N ARG A 15 2.71 -6.29 -9.58
CA ARG A 15 3.97 -6.85 -9.11
C ARG A 15 3.93 -8.37 -9.11
N ALA A 16 5.03 -8.97 -9.52
CA ALA A 16 5.28 -10.39 -9.35
C ALA A 16 6.00 -10.58 -8.01
N LEU A 17 5.33 -11.20 -7.04
CA LEU A 17 5.91 -11.48 -5.72
C LEU A 17 6.52 -12.88 -5.72
N PRO A 18 7.78 -13.03 -5.30
CA PRO A 18 8.46 -14.34 -5.29
C PRO A 18 8.06 -15.15 -4.04
N ALA A 19 6.79 -15.38 -3.86
CA ALA A 19 6.25 -16.12 -2.71
C ALA A 19 4.87 -16.68 -3.06
N PRO A 20 4.46 -17.80 -2.44
CA PRO A 20 3.11 -18.30 -2.60
C PRO A 20 2.10 -17.34 -2.00
N SER A 21 0.84 -17.45 -2.43
CA SER A 21 -0.21 -16.48 -2.06
C SER A 21 -0.51 -16.43 -0.56
N ASP A 22 -0.32 -17.52 0.18
CA ASP A 22 -0.49 -17.50 1.63
C ASP A 22 0.56 -16.62 2.32
N LYS A 23 1.81 -16.65 1.87
CA LYS A 23 2.87 -15.81 2.40
C LYS A 23 2.66 -14.35 2.00
N ALA A 24 2.31 -14.10 0.73
CA ALA A 24 2.00 -12.75 0.25
C ALA A 24 0.83 -12.15 1.04
N TRP A 25 -0.21 -12.93 1.28
CA TRP A 25 -1.37 -12.51 2.08
C TRP A 25 -0.98 -12.10 3.49
N ARG A 26 -0.11 -12.87 4.13
CA ARG A 26 0.37 -12.55 5.48
C ARG A 26 1.11 -11.22 5.53
N PHE A 27 1.93 -10.90 4.53
CA PHE A 27 2.59 -9.60 4.45
C PHE A 27 1.58 -8.46 4.39
N LEU A 28 0.47 -8.64 3.70
CA LEU A 28 -0.55 -7.60 3.55
C LEU A 28 -1.44 -7.44 4.78
N THR A 29 -1.57 -8.45 5.63
CA THR A 29 -2.64 -8.49 6.65
C THR A 29 -2.15 -8.74 8.07
N ASP A 30 -1.03 -9.40 8.26
CA ASP A 30 -0.55 -9.81 9.58
C ASP A 30 0.12 -8.64 10.31
N SER A 31 -0.37 -8.31 11.50
CA SER A 31 0.16 -7.21 12.30
C SER A 31 1.64 -7.37 12.67
N THR A 32 2.16 -8.59 12.68
CA THR A 32 3.59 -8.84 12.93
C THR A 32 4.47 -8.53 11.72
N LEU A 33 3.90 -8.53 10.52
CA LEU A 33 4.60 -8.27 9.26
C LEU A 33 4.35 -6.87 8.69
N LEU A 34 3.25 -6.23 9.06
CA LEU A 34 2.95 -4.86 8.60
C LEU A 34 4.08 -3.87 8.90
N PRO A 35 4.78 -3.93 10.06
CA PRO A 35 5.89 -3.03 10.31
C PRO A 35 7.05 -3.13 9.32
N GLU A 36 7.18 -4.24 8.60
CA GLU A 36 8.25 -4.43 7.62
C GLU A 36 8.09 -3.55 6.39
N TRP A 37 6.87 -3.07 6.13
CA TRP A 37 6.61 -2.25 4.94
C TRP A 37 5.67 -1.06 5.15
N TYR A 38 4.67 -1.16 6.03
CA TYR A 38 3.77 -0.06 6.38
C TYR A 38 4.19 0.70 7.64
N GLY A 39 4.73 -0.01 8.63
CA GLY A 39 4.80 0.44 9.99
C GLY A 39 3.75 -0.25 10.85
N GLU A 40 3.68 0.08 12.13
CA GLU A 40 2.72 -0.53 13.05
C GLU A 40 1.30 -0.43 12.52
N GLY A 41 0.57 -1.55 12.56
CA GLY A 41 -0.80 -1.56 12.09
C GLY A 41 -1.54 -2.82 12.41
N ARG A 42 -2.85 -2.71 12.22
CA ARG A 42 -3.77 -3.81 12.42
C ARG A 42 -4.93 -3.72 11.44
N ILE A 43 -5.28 -4.85 10.87
CA ILE A 43 -6.45 -5.01 9.99
C ILE A 43 -7.31 -6.11 10.60
N GLU A 44 -8.53 -5.78 11.01
CA GLU A 44 -9.46 -6.80 11.49
C GLU A 44 -9.84 -7.72 10.33
N PRO A 45 -9.76 -9.05 10.52
CA PRO A 45 -9.87 -10.02 9.42
C PRO A 45 -11.32 -10.31 9.02
N ARG A 46 -12.07 -9.28 8.65
CA ARG A 46 -13.47 -9.39 8.20
C ARG A 46 -13.92 -8.14 7.47
N GLU A 47 -14.91 -8.27 6.62
CA GLU A 47 -15.62 -7.13 6.05
C GLU A 47 -16.23 -6.28 7.18
N GLY A 48 -16.13 -4.97 7.04
CA GLY A 48 -16.57 -4.04 8.08
C GLY A 48 -15.59 -3.88 9.24
N GLY A 49 -14.49 -4.64 9.24
CA GLY A 49 -13.47 -4.57 10.29
C GLY A 49 -12.69 -3.26 10.26
N ALA A 50 -12.15 -2.87 11.40
CA ALA A 50 -11.36 -1.64 11.52
C ALA A 50 -9.95 -1.83 10.97
N VAL A 51 -9.43 -0.77 10.35
CA VAL A 51 -8.07 -0.69 9.83
C VAL A 51 -7.35 0.47 10.50
N SER A 52 -6.16 0.21 11.01
CA SER A 52 -5.26 1.23 11.54
C SER A 52 -3.84 0.92 11.07
N LEU A 53 -3.22 1.82 10.36
CA LEU A 53 -1.91 1.63 9.74
C LEU A 53 -0.98 2.80 10.06
N MET A 54 0.32 2.56 9.98
CA MET A 54 1.34 3.60 10.22
C MET A 54 1.17 4.30 11.57
N GLY A 55 0.89 3.51 12.63
CA GLY A 55 0.68 4.06 13.95
C GLY A 55 -0.60 4.89 14.10
N GLY A 56 -1.61 4.66 13.22
CA GLY A 56 -2.87 5.37 13.23
C GLY A 56 -2.92 6.59 12.31
N HIS A 57 -1.86 6.84 11.55
CA HIS A 57 -1.83 7.89 10.53
C HIS A 57 -2.82 7.60 9.38
N VAL A 58 -3.03 6.34 9.08
CA VAL A 58 -4.02 5.89 8.12
C VAL A 58 -5.04 5.00 8.84
N ARG A 59 -6.32 5.32 8.67
CA ARG A 59 -7.42 4.54 9.26
C ARG A 59 -8.49 4.28 8.22
N GLY A 60 -9.22 3.20 8.41
CA GLY A 60 -10.29 2.85 7.49
C GLY A 60 -11.11 1.68 7.96
N VAL A 61 -11.86 1.14 7.02
CA VAL A 61 -12.77 0.00 7.22
C VAL A 61 -12.53 -1.00 6.08
N VAL A 62 -12.49 -2.28 6.40
CA VAL A 62 -12.35 -3.34 5.41
C VAL A 62 -13.59 -3.38 4.53
N THR A 63 -13.39 -3.22 3.22
CA THR A 63 -14.46 -3.27 2.21
C THR A 63 -14.58 -4.64 1.55
N GLY A 64 -13.53 -5.46 1.60
CA GLY A 64 -13.54 -6.82 1.08
C GLY A 64 -12.45 -7.65 1.72
N TRP A 65 -12.79 -8.86 2.09
CA TRP A 65 -11.89 -9.81 2.74
C TRP A 65 -12.09 -11.19 2.15
N ARG A 66 -11.21 -11.60 1.25
CA ARG A 66 -11.17 -12.96 0.69
C ARG A 66 -9.74 -13.47 0.80
N PRO A 67 -9.43 -14.29 1.81
CA PRO A 67 -8.07 -14.75 2.08
C PRO A 67 -7.34 -15.26 0.84
N GLU A 68 -6.12 -14.75 0.64
CA GLU A 68 -5.22 -15.07 -0.46
C GLU A 68 -5.69 -14.61 -1.85
N LYS A 69 -6.81 -13.90 -1.95
CA LYS A 69 -7.38 -13.47 -3.24
C LYS A 69 -7.68 -11.99 -3.33
N PHE A 70 -8.30 -11.42 -2.30
CA PHE A 70 -8.73 -10.02 -2.35
C PHE A 70 -8.74 -9.38 -0.96
N LEU A 71 -8.13 -8.20 -0.88
CA LEU A 71 -8.18 -7.34 0.30
C LEU A 71 -8.53 -5.93 -0.16
N GLY A 72 -9.60 -5.38 0.38
CA GLY A 72 -9.97 -3.99 0.15
C GLY A 72 -10.21 -3.28 1.46
N TYR A 73 -9.82 -2.01 1.54
CA TYR A 73 -10.17 -1.16 2.66
C TYR A 73 -10.17 0.31 2.27
N THR A 74 -10.89 1.12 3.05
CA THR A 74 -10.88 2.56 2.88
C THR A 74 -9.60 3.15 3.46
N TRP A 75 -9.17 4.27 2.89
CA TRP A 75 -7.91 4.92 3.23
C TRP A 75 -8.19 6.36 3.64
N ASN A 76 -8.03 6.66 4.92
CA ASN A 76 -8.21 8.00 5.47
C ASN A 76 -6.91 8.42 6.14
N VAL A 77 -6.31 9.49 5.65
CA VAL A 77 -5.08 10.04 6.21
C VAL A 77 -5.42 11.02 7.32
N LEU A 78 -4.85 10.81 8.49
CA LEU A 78 -5.08 11.63 9.68
C LEU A 78 -3.75 12.14 10.22
N SER A 79 -3.67 13.44 10.42
CA SER A 79 -2.53 14.05 11.12
C SER A 79 -2.69 13.89 12.63
N PRO A 80 -1.59 13.97 13.41
CA PRO A 80 -1.69 13.88 14.86
C PRO A 80 -2.70 14.86 15.44
N GLY A 81 -3.61 14.34 16.29
CA GLY A 81 -4.66 15.13 16.92
C GLY A 81 -5.91 15.36 16.08
N GLU A 82 -5.93 14.95 14.83
CA GLU A 82 -7.10 15.06 13.97
C GLU A 82 -8.03 13.87 14.15
N THR A 83 -9.35 14.14 14.07
CA THR A 83 -10.39 13.11 14.12
C THR A 83 -11.01 12.85 12.75
N HIS A 84 -10.75 13.74 11.79
CA HIS A 84 -11.27 13.68 10.42
C HIS A 84 -10.13 13.90 9.43
N SER A 85 -10.15 13.17 8.32
CA SER A 85 -9.20 13.39 7.23
C SER A 85 -9.51 14.68 6.47
N ARG A 86 -8.45 15.39 6.07
CA ARG A 86 -8.56 16.56 5.18
C ARG A 86 -8.80 16.17 3.72
N PHE A 87 -8.59 14.92 3.39
CA PHE A 87 -8.72 14.42 2.03
C PHE A 87 -9.99 13.59 1.89
N PRO A 88 -10.56 13.51 0.68
CA PRO A 88 -11.66 12.59 0.42
C PRO A 88 -11.29 11.17 0.77
N VAL A 89 -12.27 10.37 1.19
CA VAL A 89 -12.05 8.94 1.42
C VAL A 89 -11.59 8.29 0.12
N SER A 90 -10.53 7.52 0.18
CA SER A 90 -10.08 6.73 -0.95
C SER A 90 -10.23 5.24 -0.65
N TYR A 91 -10.17 4.44 -1.72
CA TYR A 91 -10.38 3.00 -1.68
C TYR A 91 -9.14 2.30 -2.18
N LEU A 92 -8.61 1.41 -1.37
CA LEU A 92 -7.44 0.61 -1.71
C LEU A 92 -7.85 -0.84 -1.89
N GLU A 93 -7.40 -1.44 -2.98
CA GLU A 93 -7.68 -2.84 -3.28
C GLU A 93 -6.40 -3.57 -3.67
N PHE A 94 -6.23 -4.76 -3.12
CA PHE A 94 -5.19 -5.72 -3.50
C PHE A 94 -5.86 -6.97 -4.04
N MET A 95 -5.52 -7.35 -5.27
CA MET A 95 -5.92 -8.63 -5.85
C MET A 95 -4.69 -9.51 -5.96
N LEU A 96 -4.83 -10.77 -5.57
CA LEU A 96 -3.76 -11.76 -5.62
C LEU A 96 -4.17 -12.90 -6.53
N GLU A 97 -3.27 -13.25 -7.45
CA GLU A 97 -3.44 -14.37 -8.36
C GLU A 97 -2.20 -15.24 -8.28
N SER A 98 -2.38 -16.55 -8.05
CA SER A 98 -1.25 -17.49 -8.08
C SER A 98 -0.75 -17.66 -9.50
N ASP A 99 0.57 -17.67 -9.68
CA ASP A 99 1.21 -17.99 -10.95
C ASP A 99 2.28 -19.06 -10.75
N ASN A 100 3.01 -19.40 -11.82
CA ASN A 100 3.98 -20.50 -11.79
C ASN A 100 5.21 -20.24 -10.91
N VAL A 101 5.49 -18.97 -10.58
CA VAL A 101 6.68 -18.54 -9.83
C VAL A 101 6.35 -17.87 -8.50
N GLY A 102 5.07 -17.68 -8.20
CA GLY A 102 4.67 -17.03 -6.96
C GLY A 102 3.27 -16.44 -7.04
N THR A 103 3.17 -15.15 -6.73
CA THR A 103 1.89 -14.44 -6.68
C THR A 103 1.96 -13.16 -7.51
N ARG A 104 0.97 -12.96 -8.37
CA ARG A 104 0.78 -11.69 -9.06
C ARG A 104 -0.10 -10.81 -8.18
N LEU A 105 0.42 -9.67 -7.79
CA LEU A 105 -0.29 -8.69 -6.97
C LEU A 105 -0.71 -7.51 -7.85
N ILE A 106 -1.99 -7.15 -7.77
CA ILE A 106 -2.54 -5.98 -8.44
C ILE A 106 -3.08 -5.04 -7.35
N LEU A 107 -2.47 -3.87 -7.22
CA LEU A 107 -2.91 -2.81 -6.31
C LEU A 107 -3.62 -1.72 -7.10
N THR A 108 -4.80 -1.31 -6.63
CA THR A 108 -5.53 -0.16 -7.16
C THR A 108 -5.90 0.77 -6.02
N HIS A 109 -5.65 2.07 -6.18
CA HIS A 109 -5.96 3.08 -5.17
C HIS A 109 -6.62 4.28 -5.84
N ARG A 110 -7.82 4.68 -5.38
CA ARG A 110 -8.63 5.74 -5.97
C ARG A 110 -9.67 6.30 -4.97
N PRO A 111 -10.12 7.56 -5.12
CA PRO A 111 -9.53 8.60 -5.96
C PRO A 111 -8.28 9.18 -5.30
N ILE A 112 -7.33 9.62 -6.12
CA ILE A 112 -6.14 10.31 -5.65
C ILE A 112 -6.15 11.72 -6.23
N PRO A 113 -6.18 12.78 -5.41
CA PRO A 113 -6.14 14.15 -5.92
C PRO A 113 -4.95 14.36 -6.84
N PRO A 114 -5.09 15.09 -7.96
CA PRO A 114 -4.00 15.29 -8.92
C PRO A 114 -2.69 15.77 -8.30
N ALA A 115 -2.76 16.67 -7.33
CA ALA A 115 -1.57 17.19 -6.65
C ALA A 115 -0.82 16.12 -5.83
N MET A 116 -1.48 15.02 -5.48
CA MET A 116 -0.92 13.95 -4.65
C MET A 116 -0.52 12.70 -5.46
N GLN A 117 -0.82 12.66 -6.76
CA GLN A 117 -0.61 11.44 -7.56
C GLN A 117 0.83 10.98 -7.58
N ALA A 118 1.76 11.87 -7.93
CA ALA A 118 3.18 11.50 -8.01
C ALA A 118 3.73 11.01 -6.66
N GLN A 119 3.40 11.70 -5.59
CA GLN A 119 3.85 11.34 -4.24
C GLN A 119 3.23 10.01 -3.78
N THR A 120 1.95 9.79 -4.09
CA THR A 120 1.25 8.54 -3.80
C THR A 120 1.88 7.37 -4.56
N MET A 121 2.21 7.57 -5.83
CA MET A 121 2.87 6.54 -6.63
C MET A 121 4.27 6.23 -6.11
N MET A 122 5.03 7.23 -5.70
CA MET A 122 6.33 7.05 -5.05
C MET A 122 6.19 6.21 -3.77
N GLY A 123 5.21 6.54 -2.95
CA GLY A 123 4.94 5.82 -1.70
C GLY A 123 4.59 4.37 -1.94
N TRP A 124 3.67 4.09 -2.85
CA TRP A 124 3.27 2.71 -3.18
C TRP A 124 4.40 1.93 -3.83
N HIS A 125 5.17 2.55 -4.73
CA HIS A 125 6.33 1.91 -5.34
C HIS A 125 7.32 1.44 -4.25
N THR A 126 7.61 2.31 -3.30
CA THR A 126 8.52 2.01 -2.18
C THR A 126 7.95 0.91 -1.29
N MET A 127 6.68 1.00 -0.92
CA MET A 127 6.05 0.00 -0.06
C MET A 127 5.98 -1.37 -0.73
N LEU A 128 5.68 -1.42 -2.02
CA LEU A 128 5.67 -2.68 -2.76
C LEU A 128 7.06 -3.26 -2.96
N ASP A 129 8.09 -2.42 -3.11
CA ASP A 129 9.48 -2.88 -3.11
C ASP A 129 9.83 -3.58 -1.79
N LEU A 130 9.34 -3.04 -0.66
CA LEU A 130 9.55 -3.64 0.65
C LEU A 130 8.81 -4.97 0.80
N VAL A 131 7.58 -5.06 0.32
CA VAL A 131 6.81 -6.33 0.32
C VAL A 131 7.54 -7.38 -0.52
N GLU A 132 7.96 -7.00 -1.73
CA GLU A 132 8.68 -7.90 -2.64
C GLU A 132 9.99 -8.39 -2.01
N ALA A 133 10.77 -7.48 -1.42
CA ALA A 133 12.00 -7.84 -0.71
C ALA A 133 11.72 -8.77 0.48
N GLY A 134 10.69 -8.47 1.27
CA GLY A 134 10.28 -9.31 2.39
C GLY A 134 9.91 -10.72 1.96
N CYS A 135 9.26 -10.86 0.81
CA CYS A 135 8.97 -12.18 0.23
C CYS A 135 10.23 -12.97 -0.09
N ARG A 136 11.36 -12.30 -0.34
CA ARG A 136 12.67 -12.94 -0.54
C ARG A 136 13.45 -13.11 0.77
N GLY A 137 12.90 -12.67 1.90
CA GLY A 137 13.61 -12.67 3.19
C GLY A 137 14.59 -11.51 3.35
N GLU A 138 14.43 -10.45 2.56
CA GLU A 138 15.25 -9.25 2.61
C GLU A 138 14.46 -8.11 3.23
N PHE A 139 15.12 -7.27 4.05
CA PHE A 139 14.46 -6.17 4.75
C PHE A 139 15.27 -4.87 4.61
N PRO A 140 15.31 -4.28 3.40
CA PRO A 140 16.03 -3.02 3.18
C PRO A 140 15.36 -1.87 3.94
N ALA A 141 16.12 -0.83 4.25
CA ALA A 141 15.58 0.36 4.88
C ALA A 141 14.77 1.17 3.87
N ARG A 142 13.60 1.62 4.30
CA ARG A 142 12.73 2.48 3.48
C ARG A 142 13.48 3.73 2.99
N ALA A 143 14.29 4.34 3.86
CA ALA A 143 15.05 5.53 3.54
C ALA A 143 16.03 5.34 2.37
N ASP A 144 16.48 4.12 2.12
CA ASP A 144 17.38 3.82 1.01
C ASP A 144 16.64 3.75 -0.33
N LEU A 145 15.33 3.46 -0.31
CA LEU A 145 14.50 3.30 -1.50
C LEU A 145 13.82 4.61 -1.94
N PHE A 146 13.48 5.48 -1.01
CA PHE A 146 12.74 6.71 -1.30
C PHE A 146 13.42 7.61 -2.34
N PRO A 147 14.73 7.92 -2.25
CA PRO A 147 15.36 8.82 -3.23
C PRO A 147 15.29 8.30 -4.66
N ARG A 148 15.51 7.00 -4.84
CA ARG A 148 15.41 6.35 -6.15
C ARG A 148 14.00 6.43 -6.71
N ASN A 149 13.01 6.12 -5.88
CA ASN A 149 11.61 6.10 -6.30
C ASN A 149 11.05 7.51 -6.47
N ALA A 150 11.51 8.47 -5.67
CA ALA A 150 11.17 9.88 -5.87
C ALA A 150 11.59 10.35 -7.27
N ALA A 151 12.79 9.98 -7.71
CA ALA A 151 13.28 10.34 -9.03
C ALA A 151 12.41 9.77 -10.16
N LEU A 152 11.89 8.55 -9.99
CA LEU A 152 11.02 7.90 -10.98
C LEU A 152 9.74 8.70 -11.26
N TYR A 153 9.21 9.40 -10.26
CA TYR A 153 7.94 10.11 -10.35
C TYR A 153 8.08 11.63 -10.29
N GLY A 154 9.32 12.13 -10.31
CA GLY A 154 9.56 13.57 -10.26
C GLY A 154 9.15 14.22 -8.93
N VAL A 155 9.27 13.48 -7.82
CA VAL A 155 8.91 13.99 -6.49
C VAL A 155 10.11 14.66 -5.83
N ASP A 156 9.91 15.89 -5.34
CA ASP A 156 10.90 16.60 -4.53
C ASP A 156 10.74 16.18 -3.06
N MET A 157 11.74 15.44 -2.55
CA MET A 157 11.75 14.96 -1.17
C MET A 157 11.84 16.09 -0.15
N ASN A 158 12.30 17.27 -0.55
CA ASN A 158 12.40 18.43 0.32
C ASN A 158 11.11 19.26 0.36
N ASN A 159 10.12 18.91 -0.46
CA ASN A 159 8.87 19.65 -0.59
C ASN A 159 7.69 18.68 -0.75
N LEU A 160 7.56 17.76 0.21
CA LEU A 160 6.46 16.79 0.21
C LEU A 160 5.14 17.48 0.55
N LYS A 161 4.09 17.12 -0.17
CA LYS A 161 2.74 17.62 0.06
C LYS A 161 2.10 16.90 1.25
N ARG A 162 1.32 17.67 2.01
CA ARG A 162 0.66 17.19 3.23
C ARG A 162 -0.82 17.55 3.23
#